data_aecc99592c69d82b89dc7c56c82cfa8a
#
_entry.id   aecc99592c69d82b89dc7c56c82cfa8a
#
_cell.length_a   1.000
_cell.length_b   1.000
_cell.length_c   1.000
_cell.angle_alpha   90.00
_cell.angle_beta   90.00
_cell.angle_gamma   90.00
#
_symmetry.space_group_name_H-M   'P 1'
#
loop_
_entity.id
_entity.type
_entity.pdbx_description
1 polymer ?
#
loop_
_entity_poly.entity_id
_entity_poly.type
_entity_poly.pdbx_seq_one_letter_code
_entity_poly.pdbx_strand_id
1 'polypeptide(L)'
;MKLPIPKSLAHVRTRVRRWLKPPRRLHFSSGGWFFTGGSVMLGFAAVGTGNNLLFLLLGGMLGFIILSGFLSEQMVKNLEVRRRVARATAGSPARITYEIRNGNRRLSAYSIEAGEDGHDARGWVAAIAPGAHGGARAEHTWARRGVYPLETIVLSTTFPFGLFVKERDRDVPGEAVVWPRADRPVREPRPSGERVRQAGEAYAGSPGARGEYRGLRPYRPGDDPRDVHWRTTARVGHPVVREYERDRSRALWLCLDLRAPDGDLAEDAVEIAAAVASAALKRGEAFGLATQDARVRPAGGAAQMERVLDLLARA
;
A
#
# COMPACT_ATOMS: atom_id res chain seq x y z
N MET A 1 -21.60 -26.06 0.26
CA MET A 1 -22.25 -24.89 -0.32
C MET A 1 -22.23 -23.77 0.73
N LYS A 2 -21.17 -22.93 0.73
CA LYS A 2 -21.02 -21.81 1.68
C LYS A 2 -21.49 -20.54 0.96
N LEU A 3 -22.60 -19.99 1.41
CA LEU A 3 -23.16 -18.73 0.92
C LEU A 3 -22.15 -17.57 1.12
N PRO A 4 -21.94 -16.70 0.14
CA PRO A 4 -21.08 -15.53 0.28
C PRO A 4 -21.70 -14.57 1.29
N ILE A 5 -20.95 -14.24 2.35
CA ILE A 5 -21.37 -13.27 3.38
C ILE A 5 -21.34 -11.88 2.71
N PRO A 6 -22.44 -11.12 2.72
CA PRO A 6 -22.50 -9.80 2.11
C PRO A 6 -21.50 -8.84 2.79
N LYS A 7 -20.79 -8.05 1.97
CA LYS A 7 -19.73 -7.12 2.40
C LYS A 7 -20.14 -6.16 3.53
N SER A 8 -21.43 -5.85 3.66
CA SER A 8 -21.99 -5.02 4.74
C SER A 8 -21.91 -5.65 6.14
N LEU A 9 -21.95 -6.98 6.24
CA LEU A 9 -21.88 -7.68 7.53
C LEU A 9 -20.43 -7.83 8.05
N ALA A 10 -19.44 -7.73 7.20
CA ALA A 10 -18.04 -7.75 7.61
C ALA A 10 -17.69 -6.50 8.45
N HIS A 11 -18.18 -5.32 8.03
CA HIS A 11 -18.00 -4.07 8.78
C HIS A 11 -18.71 -4.03 10.13
N VAL A 12 -19.89 -4.67 10.24
CA VAL A 12 -20.61 -4.76 11.51
C VAL A 12 -19.90 -5.71 12.48
N ARG A 13 -19.33 -6.80 11.99
CA ARG A 13 -18.63 -7.81 12.79
C ARG A 13 -17.30 -7.27 13.36
N THR A 14 -16.59 -6.43 12.62
CA THR A 14 -15.38 -5.74 13.09
C THR A 14 -15.74 -4.69 14.14
N ARG A 15 -16.83 -3.95 13.98
CA ARG A 15 -17.27 -2.92 14.93
C ARG A 15 -17.73 -3.50 16.27
N VAL A 16 -18.47 -4.62 16.26
CA VAL A 16 -18.93 -5.31 17.49
C VAL A 16 -17.76 -5.95 18.22
N ARG A 17 -16.79 -6.54 17.50
CA ARG A 17 -15.57 -7.13 18.10
C ARG A 17 -14.68 -6.06 18.76
N ARG A 18 -14.71 -4.84 18.24
CA ARG A 18 -13.98 -3.69 18.75
C ARG A 18 -14.57 -3.16 20.06
N TRP A 19 -15.89 -3.19 20.21
CA TRP A 19 -16.58 -2.77 21.45
C TRP A 19 -16.30 -3.70 22.63
N LEU A 20 -15.96 -4.95 22.37
CA LEU A 20 -15.63 -5.97 23.37
C LEU A 20 -14.12 -6.04 23.72
N LYS A 21 -13.25 -5.40 22.95
CA LYS A 21 -11.80 -5.37 23.25
C LYS A 21 -11.49 -4.10 24.07
N PRO A 22 -10.98 -4.21 25.29
CA PRO A 22 -10.55 -3.05 26.04
C PRO A 22 -9.38 -2.36 25.29
N PRO A 23 -9.34 -1.01 25.23
CA PRO A 23 -8.28 -0.27 24.51
C PRO A 23 -6.90 -0.42 25.17
N ARG A 24 -6.83 -1.13 26.27
CA ARG A 24 -5.63 -1.44 27.05
C ARG A 24 -5.63 -2.91 27.42
N ARG A 25 -4.57 -3.61 27.03
CA ARG A 25 -4.39 -5.02 27.33
C ARG A 25 -3.11 -5.22 28.10
N LEU A 26 -3.15 -6.08 29.09
CA LEU A 26 -2.00 -6.52 29.83
C LEU A 26 -1.95 -8.03 29.72
N HIS A 27 -0.88 -8.55 29.18
CA HIS A 27 -0.62 -9.97 29.09
C HIS A 27 0.64 -10.31 29.89
N PHE A 28 0.60 -11.41 30.64
CA PHE A 28 1.82 -11.97 31.21
C PHE A 28 2.64 -12.60 30.09
N SER A 29 3.93 -12.27 30.06
CA SER A 29 4.87 -13.01 29.21
C SER A 29 5.11 -14.40 29.82
N SER A 30 5.73 -15.31 29.05
CA SER A 30 6.16 -16.60 29.60
C SER A 30 7.09 -16.42 30.81
N GLY A 31 8.05 -15.47 30.71
CA GLY A 31 8.93 -15.12 31.83
C GLY A 31 8.18 -14.53 33.03
N GLY A 32 7.13 -13.74 32.79
CA GLY A 32 6.26 -13.17 33.83
C GLY A 32 5.52 -14.24 34.62
N TRP A 33 5.01 -15.27 33.95
CA TRP A 33 4.38 -16.41 34.63
C TRP A 33 5.36 -17.19 35.53
N PHE A 34 6.58 -17.48 34.99
CA PHE A 34 7.61 -18.16 35.79
C PHE A 34 8.05 -17.32 37.00
N PHE A 35 8.24 -16.02 36.80
CA PHE A 35 8.64 -15.12 37.88
C PHE A 35 7.56 -14.99 38.95
N THR A 36 6.30 -14.86 38.56
CA THR A 36 5.16 -14.77 39.48
C THR A 36 4.95 -16.08 40.21
N GLY A 37 5.03 -17.22 39.52
CA GLY A 37 4.94 -18.56 40.14
C GLY A 37 6.06 -18.80 41.14
N GLY A 38 7.30 -18.43 40.79
CA GLY A 38 8.44 -18.48 41.69
C GLY A 38 8.26 -17.60 42.93
N SER A 39 7.69 -16.39 42.75
CA SER A 39 7.39 -15.51 43.91
C SER A 39 6.36 -16.12 44.84
N VAL A 40 5.34 -16.80 44.33
CA VAL A 40 4.34 -17.50 45.16
C VAL A 40 4.96 -18.67 45.91
N MET A 41 5.77 -19.50 45.21
CA MET A 41 6.48 -20.60 45.85
C MET A 41 7.42 -20.13 46.99
N LEU A 42 8.16 -19.03 46.69
CA LEU A 42 9.03 -18.41 47.69
C LEU A 42 8.23 -17.91 48.89
N GLY A 43 7.03 -17.37 48.67
CA GLY A 43 6.12 -16.94 49.74
C GLY A 43 5.71 -18.10 50.65
N PHE A 44 5.34 -19.25 50.08
CA PHE A 44 5.04 -20.45 50.88
C PHE A 44 6.26 -20.93 51.69
N ALA A 45 7.45 -20.94 51.10
CA ALA A 45 8.67 -21.31 51.79
C ALA A 45 9.01 -20.30 52.90
N ALA A 46 8.83 -19.01 52.69
CA ALA A 46 9.07 -17.97 53.69
C ALA A 46 8.16 -18.15 54.93
N VAL A 47 6.87 -18.39 54.68
CA VAL A 47 5.89 -18.62 55.76
C VAL A 47 6.19 -19.93 56.47
N GLY A 48 6.52 -21.01 55.78
CA GLY A 48 6.77 -22.32 56.35
C GLY A 48 8.05 -22.39 57.19
N THR A 49 9.09 -21.60 56.83
CA THR A 49 10.38 -21.60 57.52
C THR A 49 10.54 -20.46 58.52
N GLY A 50 9.71 -19.43 58.48
CA GLY A 50 9.84 -18.21 59.29
C GLY A 50 11.13 -17.42 59.05
N ASN A 51 11.81 -17.64 57.90
CA ASN A 51 13.10 -17.05 57.61
C ASN A 51 12.95 -15.61 57.05
N ASN A 52 13.48 -14.62 57.76
CA ASN A 52 13.42 -13.21 57.41
C ASN A 52 14.08 -12.90 56.07
N LEU A 53 15.11 -13.66 55.66
CA LEU A 53 15.77 -13.45 54.37
C LEU A 53 14.85 -13.81 53.19
N LEU A 54 14.04 -14.86 53.34
CA LEU A 54 13.05 -15.24 52.33
C LEU A 54 11.93 -14.20 52.21
N PHE A 55 11.51 -13.58 53.32
CA PHE A 55 10.56 -12.49 53.30
C PHE A 55 11.14 -11.23 52.61
N LEU A 56 12.42 -10.92 52.85
CA LEU A 56 13.10 -9.81 52.16
C LEU A 56 13.18 -10.06 50.65
N LEU A 57 13.55 -11.27 50.23
CA LEU A 57 13.62 -11.66 48.82
C LEU A 57 12.23 -11.61 48.17
N LEU A 58 11.20 -12.12 48.85
CA LEU A 58 9.82 -12.03 48.39
C LEU A 58 9.38 -10.56 48.20
N GLY A 59 9.68 -9.71 49.18
CA GLY A 59 9.39 -8.27 49.08
C GLY A 59 10.06 -7.61 47.85
N GLY A 60 11.33 -7.98 47.59
CA GLY A 60 12.03 -7.54 46.37
C GLY A 60 11.36 -8.02 45.09
N MET A 61 10.99 -9.32 45.01
CA MET A 61 10.30 -9.86 43.83
C MET A 61 8.93 -9.20 43.59
N LEU A 62 8.13 -8.97 44.62
CA LEU A 62 6.86 -8.26 44.53
C LEU A 62 7.08 -6.80 44.11
N GLY A 63 8.12 -6.15 44.64
CA GLY A 63 8.53 -4.80 44.25
C GLY A 63 8.85 -4.72 42.76
N PHE A 64 9.56 -5.69 42.19
CA PHE A 64 9.83 -5.77 40.75
C PHE A 64 8.57 -5.97 39.93
N ILE A 65 7.61 -6.77 40.37
CA ILE A 65 6.32 -6.96 39.65
C ILE A 65 5.56 -5.62 39.60
N ILE A 66 5.44 -4.93 40.74
CA ILE A 66 4.72 -3.65 40.83
C ILE A 66 5.41 -2.58 39.97
N LEU A 67 6.75 -2.47 40.11
CA LEU A 67 7.55 -1.50 39.35
C LEU A 67 7.45 -1.76 37.83
N SER A 68 7.53 -3.02 37.40
CA SER A 68 7.38 -3.41 36.00
C SER A 68 6.01 -3.01 35.45
N GLY A 69 4.93 -3.28 36.20
CA GLY A 69 3.58 -2.88 35.79
C GLY A 69 3.41 -1.37 35.69
N PHE A 70 3.97 -0.61 36.61
CA PHE A 70 3.92 0.85 36.60
C PHE A 70 4.74 1.44 35.43
N LEU A 71 5.99 1.01 35.28
CA LEU A 71 6.87 1.53 34.22
C LEU A 71 6.34 1.17 32.82
N SER A 72 5.88 -0.06 32.60
CA SER A 72 5.32 -0.45 31.29
C SER A 72 4.11 0.40 30.89
N GLU A 73 3.26 0.82 31.84
CA GLU A 73 2.16 1.75 31.58
C GLU A 73 2.67 3.12 31.13
N GLN A 74 3.72 3.64 31.78
CA GLN A 74 4.28 4.96 31.45
C GLN A 74 4.91 4.96 30.04
N MET A 75 5.46 3.82 29.58
CA MET A 75 6.10 3.73 28.27
C MET A 75 5.13 3.92 27.11
N VAL A 76 3.89 3.41 27.21
CA VAL A 76 2.89 3.49 26.11
C VAL A 76 1.84 4.60 26.28
N LYS A 77 1.86 5.32 27.42
CA LYS A 77 0.77 6.24 27.81
C LYS A 77 0.56 7.41 26.86
N ASN A 78 1.60 8.12 26.49
CA ASN A 78 1.55 9.37 25.74
C ASN A 78 2.26 9.25 24.39
N LEU A 79 2.13 8.10 23.74
CA LEU A 79 2.67 7.89 22.39
C LEU A 79 1.62 8.27 21.35
N GLU A 80 2.01 9.10 20.41
CA GLU A 80 1.27 9.40 19.19
C GLU A 80 1.91 8.62 18.04
N VAL A 81 1.11 8.03 17.17
CA VAL A 81 1.63 7.24 16.05
C VAL A 81 0.98 7.68 14.74
N ARG A 82 1.78 7.76 13.70
CA ARG A 82 1.35 7.94 12.31
C ARG A 82 1.85 6.76 11.49
N ARG A 83 1.05 6.34 10.53
CA ARG A 83 1.36 5.25 9.62
C ARG A 83 1.62 5.77 8.23
N ARG A 84 2.62 5.20 7.56
CA ARG A 84 2.84 5.32 6.13
C ARG A 84 2.96 3.92 5.54
N VAL A 85 2.05 3.58 4.64
CA VAL A 85 2.07 2.32 3.90
C VAL A 85 2.68 2.60 2.54
N ALA A 86 3.75 1.92 2.20
CA ALA A 86 4.24 1.90 0.82
C ALA A 86 3.24 1.14 -0.04
N ARG A 87 3.10 1.53 -1.30
CA ARG A 87 2.29 0.76 -2.26
C ARG A 87 2.83 -0.67 -2.34
N ALA A 88 1.93 -1.61 -2.17
CA ALA A 88 2.24 -3.04 -2.11
C ALA A 88 1.88 -3.70 -3.43
N THR A 89 2.56 -4.79 -3.77
CA THR A 89 2.17 -5.69 -4.86
C THR A 89 1.77 -7.03 -4.26
N ALA A 90 0.70 -7.64 -4.75
CA ALA A 90 0.22 -8.94 -4.27
C ALA A 90 1.35 -9.99 -4.31
N GLY A 91 1.48 -10.75 -3.21
CA GLY A 91 2.52 -11.77 -3.05
C GLY A 91 3.93 -11.24 -2.77
N SER A 92 4.13 -9.91 -2.70
CA SER A 92 5.43 -9.32 -2.38
C SER A 92 5.42 -8.65 -1.01
N PRO A 93 6.54 -8.69 -0.25
CA PRO A 93 6.62 -7.99 1.03
C PRO A 93 6.55 -6.48 0.83
N ALA A 94 5.64 -5.85 1.53
CA ALA A 94 5.48 -4.40 1.53
C ALA A 94 5.82 -3.82 2.89
N ARG A 95 6.47 -2.66 2.87
CA ARG A 95 6.92 -1.98 4.09
C ARG A 95 5.86 -1.06 4.63
N ILE A 96 5.53 -1.25 5.91
CA ILE A 96 4.72 -0.34 6.71
C ILE A 96 5.67 0.41 7.64
N THR A 97 5.64 1.74 7.59
CA THR A 97 6.47 2.58 8.45
C THR A 97 5.57 3.27 9.47
N TYR A 98 5.94 3.13 10.74
CA TYR A 98 5.29 3.81 11.85
C TYR A 98 6.20 4.91 12.36
N GLU A 99 5.72 6.14 12.37
CA GLU A 99 6.36 7.30 12.96
C GLU A 99 5.72 7.54 14.32
N ILE A 100 6.48 7.31 15.40
CA ILE A 100 6.00 7.33 16.77
C ILE A 100 6.60 8.54 17.47
N ARG A 101 5.76 9.43 17.97
CA ARG A 101 6.18 10.59 18.79
C ARG A 101 5.98 10.28 20.26
N ASN A 102 7.00 10.52 21.06
CA ASN A 102 6.90 10.44 22.51
C ASN A 102 6.40 11.78 23.07
N GLY A 103 5.14 11.85 23.48
CA GLY A 103 4.53 13.03 24.08
C GLY A 103 4.88 13.24 25.57
N ASN A 104 5.66 12.34 26.18
CA ASN A 104 6.14 12.53 27.54
C ASN A 104 7.22 13.62 27.58
N ARG A 105 7.22 14.42 28.62
CA ARG A 105 8.18 15.54 28.79
C ARG A 105 9.47 15.13 29.49
N ARG A 106 9.48 14.06 30.26
CA ARG A 106 10.60 13.66 31.14
C ARG A 106 11.04 12.21 30.95
N LEU A 107 10.18 11.35 30.43
CA LEU A 107 10.47 9.93 30.33
C LEU A 107 10.66 9.52 28.87
N SER A 108 11.77 8.85 28.62
CA SER A 108 11.98 8.14 27.34
C SER A 108 11.06 6.93 27.28
N ALA A 109 10.55 6.62 26.10
CA ALA A 109 9.82 5.40 25.83
C ALA A 109 10.80 4.33 25.33
N TYR A 110 10.81 3.16 25.94
CA TYR A 110 11.74 2.06 25.63
C TYR A 110 11.01 0.85 25.07
N SER A 111 11.68 0.13 24.16
CA SER A 111 11.23 -1.15 23.61
C SER A 111 9.79 -1.08 23.09
N ILE A 112 9.54 -0.11 22.20
CA ILE A 112 8.21 0.09 21.63
C ILE A 112 8.08 -0.71 20.36
N GLU A 113 7.05 -1.55 20.30
CA GLU A 113 6.61 -2.22 19.08
C GLU A 113 5.35 -1.57 18.55
N ALA A 114 5.21 -1.51 17.23
CA ALA A 114 4.03 -1.02 16.53
C ALA A 114 3.62 -1.99 15.43
N GLY A 115 2.33 -2.27 15.32
CA GLY A 115 1.78 -3.12 14.27
C GLY A 115 0.29 -2.92 14.09
N GLU A 116 -0.28 -3.48 13.05
CA GLU A 116 -1.71 -3.40 12.77
C GLU A 116 -2.47 -4.45 13.60
N ASP A 117 -3.68 -4.10 14.07
CA ASP A 117 -4.55 -5.08 14.74
C ASP A 117 -4.94 -6.19 13.75
N GLY A 118 -4.70 -7.44 14.14
CA GLY A 118 -4.97 -8.61 13.31
C GLY A 118 -3.85 -8.99 12.33
N HIS A 119 -2.71 -8.31 12.35
CA HIS A 119 -1.51 -8.67 11.58
C HIS A 119 -0.37 -9.05 12.51
N ASP A 120 0.42 -10.07 12.13
CA ASP A 120 1.55 -10.52 12.95
C ASP A 120 2.80 -9.64 12.80
N ALA A 121 2.85 -8.87 11.70
CA ALA A 121 3.99 -8.00 11.43
C ALA A 121 4.09 -6.85 12.43
N ARG A 122 5.23 -6.77 13.14
CA ARG A 122 5.54 -5.73 14.12
C ARG A 122 6.83 -5.01 13.75
N GLY A 123 6.81 -3.70 13.83
CA GLY A 123 8.00 -2.87 13.77
C GLY A 123 8.45 -2.52 15.18
N TRP A 124 9.75 -2.44 15.41
CA TRP A 124 10.33 -2.18 16.72
C TRP A 124 11.24 -0.96 16.72
N VAL A 125 11.26 -0.24 17.83
CA VAL A 125 12.18 0.86 18.12
C VAL A 125 12.69 0.77 19.55
N ALA A 126 14.02 0.85 19.71
CA ALA A 126 14.67 0.63 21.02
C ALA A 126 14.30 1.69 22.05
N ALA A 127 14.40 2.97 21.67
CA ALA A 127 14.13 4.09 22.56
C ALA A 127 13.67 5.33 21.77
N ILE A 128 12.78 6.11 22.38
CA ILE A 128 12.32 7.40 21.87
C ILE A 128 12.46 8.41 23.01
N ALA A 129 13.36 9.38 22.86
CA ALA A 129 13.57 10.42 23.87
C ALA A 129 12.31 11.27 24.10
N PRO A 130 12.21 11.99 25.23
CA PRO A 130 11.09 12.89 25.50
C PRO A 130 10.90 13.93 24.38
N GLY A 131 9.67 14.04 23.86
CA GLY A 131 9.33 14.96 22.78
C GLY A 131 9.84 14.58 21.40
N ALA A 132 10.69 13.56 21.27
CA ALA A 132 11.30 13.11 20.02
C ALA A 132 10.40 12.15 19.22
N HIS A 133 10.83 11.90 17.98
CA HIS A 133 10.21 10.95 17.07
C HIS A 133 11.10 9.70 16.91
N GLY A 134 10.47 8.54 16.87
CA GLY A 134 11.10 7.26 16.56
C GLY A 134 10.41 6.60 15.36
N GLY A 135 11.17 5.87 14.57
CA GLY A 135 10.66 5.13 13.42
C GLY A 135 10.70 3.63 13.64
N ALA A 136 9.56 2.94 13.50
CA ALA A 136 9.48 1.50 13.48
C ALA A 136 9.05 1.03 12.08
N ARG A 137 9.55 -0.12 11.62
CA ARG A 137 9.27 -0.68 10.30
C ARG A 137 8.81 -2.11 10.44
N ALA A 138 7.68 -2.42 9.81
CA ALA A 138 7.16 -3.77 9.69
C ALA A 138 7.07 -4.15 8.21
N GLU A 139 7.14 -5.44 7.92
CA GLU A 139 6.90 -5.96 6.57
C GLU A 139 5.70 -6.89 6.61
N HIS A 140 4.77 -6.68 5.69
CA HIS A 140 3.59 -7.51 5.56
C HIS A 140 3.38 -7.90 4.09
N THR A 141 2.92 -9.12 3.86
CA THR A 141 2.64 -9.64 2.51
C THR A 141 1.15 -9.89 2.36
N TRP A 142 0.52 -9.18 1.45
CA TRP A 142 -0.87 -9.44 1.07
C TRP A 142 -0.89 -10.45 -0.08
N ALA A 143 -1.65 -11.52 0.10
CA ALA A 143 -1.73 -12.59 -0.89
C ALA A 143 -2.47 -12.18 -2.17
N ARG A 144 -3.43 -11.27 -2.07
CA ARG A 144 -4.27 -10.82 -3.18
C ARG A 144 -4.24 -9.30 -3.30
N ARG A 145 -4.47 -8.79 -4.51
CA ARG A 145 -4.69 -7.36 -4.75
C ARG A 145 -5.95 -6.87 -4.05
N GLY A 146 -6.06 -5.60 -3.83
CA GLY A 146 -7.24 -4.99 -3.24
C GLY A 146 -6.94 -3.77 -2.39
N VAL A 147 -8.00 -3.25 -1.78
CA VAL A 147 -7.91 -2.18 -0.80
C VAL A 147 -8.21 -2.77 0.57
N TYR A 148 -7.22 -2.77 1.44
CA TYR A 148 -7.31 -3.32 2.79
C TYR A 148 -7.46 -2.18 3.78
N PRO A 149 -8.60 -2.09 4.49
CA PRO A 149 -8.78 -1.09 5.53
C PRO A 149 -7.85 -1.39 6.70
N LEU A 150 -7.13 -0.38 7.14
CA LEU A 150 -6.26 -0.41 8.30
C LEU A 150 -6.79 0.61 9.30
N GLU A 151 -7.37 0.16 10.41
CA GLU A 151 -8.07 1.04 11.33
C GLU A 151 -7.28 1.35 12.60
N THR A 152 -6.64 0.33 13.19
CA THR A 152 -6.06 0.40 14.52
C THR A 152 -4.61 -0.04 14.52
N ILE A 153 -3.74 0.80 15.06
CA ILE A 153 -2.35 0.46 15.36
C ILE A 153 -2.26 0.04 16.82
N VAL A 154 -1.66 -1.11 17.06
CA VAL A 154 -1.37 -1.62 18.41
C VAL A 154 0.07 -1.24 18.74
N LEU A 155 0.23 -0.42 19.77
CA LEU A 155 1.53 -0.12 20.38
C LEU A 155 1.74 -1.04 21.57
N SER A 156 2.88 -1.72 21.63
CA SER A 156 3.21 -2.62 22.73
C SER A 156 4.60 -2.36 23.29
N THR A 157 4.82 -2.77 24.53
CA THR A 157 6.12 -2.80 25.18
C THR A 157 6.23 -3.95 26.16
N THR A 158 7.43 -4.48 26.28
CA THR A 158 7.81 -5.47 27.30
C THR A 158 8.75 -4.89 28.35
N PHE A 159 9.07 -3.60 28.26
CA PHE A 159 9.97 -2.91 29.19
C PHE A 159 9.33 -2.81 30.61
N PRO A 160 10.13 -2.89 31.72
CA PRO A 160 11.58 -3.03 31.74
C PRO A 160 12.09 -4.47 31.79
N PHE A 161 11.38 -5.41 32.44
CA PHE A 161 11.89 -6.74 32.79
C PHE A 161 11.27 -7.85 31.91
N GLY A 162 10.47 -7.52 30.92
CA GLY A 162 9.81 -8.51 30.09
C GLY A 162 8.75 -9.36 30.83
N LEU A 163 8.31 -8.96 32.03
CA LEU A 163 7.32 -9.70 32.82
C LEU A 163 5.91 -9.54 32.23
N PHE A 164 5.64 -8.36 31.66
CA PHE A 164 4.35 -8.02 31.06
C PHE A 164 4.52 -7.54 29.64
N VAL A 165 3.57 -7.89 28.79
CA VAL A 165 3.33 -7.24 27.49
C VAL A 165 2.20 -6.25 27.70
N LYS A 166 2.50 -4.98 27.63
CA LYS A 166 1.50 -3.91 27.73
C LYS A 166 1.14 -3.43 26.34
N GLU A 167 -0.12 -3.53 25.97
CA GLU A 167 -0.61 -3.08 24.68
C GLU A 167 -1.56 -1.89 24.81
N ARG A 168 -1.51 -1.02 23.82
CA ARG A 168 -2.41 0.12 23.70
C ARG A 168 -2.82 0.36 22.26
N ASP A 169 -4.11 0.34 22.04
CA ASP A 169 -4.71 0.57 20.72
C ASP A 169 -4.74 2.08 20.42
N ARG A 170 -4.45 2.42 19.16
CA ARG A 170 -4.53 3.76 18.60
C ARG A 170 -5.34 3.72 17.31
N ASP A 171 -6.43 4.48 17.27
CA ASP A 171 -7.25 4.62 16.09
C ASP A 171 -6.58 5.55 15.10
N VAL A 172 -6.08 4.97 14.00
CA VAL A 172 -5.44 5.68 12.91
C VAL A 172 -6.01 5.10 11.61
N PRO A 173 -7.19 5.60 11.17
CA PRO A 173 -7.83 5.08 9.98
C PRO A 173 -6.97 5.34 8.74
N GLY A 174 -6.96 4.38 7.83
CA GLY A 174 -6.25 4.43 6.56
C GLY A 174 -6.50 3.18 5.74
N GLU A 175 -5.83 3.09 4.62
CA GLU A 175 -5.95 1.95 3.71
C GLU A 175 -4.57 1.54 3.18
N ALA A 176 -4.41 0.24 2.89
CA ALA A 176 -3.31 -0.28 2.09
C ALA A 176 -3.85 -0.64 0.71
N VAL A 177 -3.31 0.01 -0.32
CA VAL A 177 -3.62 -0.31 -1.71
C VAL A 177 -2.61 -1.34 -2.20
N VAL A 178 -3.10 -2.53 -2.53
CA VAL A 178 -2.29 -3.65 -2.98
C VAL A 178 -2.53 -3.87 -4.48
N TRP A 179 -1.51 -3.60 -5.26
CA TRP A 179 -1.54 -3.73 -6.71
C TRP A 179 -1.53 -5.19 -7.16
N PRO A 180 -2.10 -5.49 -8.33
CA PRO A 180 -1.94 -6.79 -8.94
C PRO A 180 -0.48 -7.02 -9.36
N ARG A 181 -0.13 -8.28 -9.55
CA ARG A 181 1.17 -8.66 -10.12
C ARG A 181 1.23 -8.23 -11.59
N ALA A 182 2.36 -7.68 -12.00
CA ALA A 182 2.59 -7.19 -13.36
C ALA A 182 3.80 -7.89 -14.04
N ASP A 183 4.28 -8.96 -13.43
CA ASP A 183 5.47 -9.73 -13.86
C ASP A 183 5.13 -10.96 -14.71
N ARG A 184 3.83 -11.22 -14.94
CA ARG A 184 3.37 -12.36 -15.75
C ARG A 184 3.85 -12.23 -17.20
N PRO A 185 4.41 -13.28 -17.81
CA PRO A 185 4.77 -13.27 -19.22
C PRO A 185 3.50 -13.17 -20.07
N VAL A 186 3.36 -12.08 -20.81
CA VAL A 186 2.22 -11.89 -21.71
C VAL A 186 2.68 -11.88 -23.16
N ARG A 187 1.92 -12.55 -24.00
CA ARG A 187 2.10 -12.46 -25.44
C ARG A 187 1.52 -11.11 -25.89
N GLU A 188 2.36 -10.24 -26.37
CA GLU A 188 1.95 -8.90 -26.78
C GLU A 188 0.94 -8.96 -27.92
N PRO A 189 -0.17 -8.19 -27.82
CA PRO A 189 -1.07 -8.05 -28.94
C PRO A 189 -0.34 -7.36 -30.08
N ARG A 190 -0.12 -8.06 -31.19
CA ARG A 190 0.40 -7.42 -32.40
C ARG A 190 -0.68 -6.52 -32.97
N PRO A 191 -0.40 -5.24 -33.22
CA PRO A 191 -1.39 -4.36 -33.85
C PRO A 191 -1.70 -4.90 -35.24
N SER A 192 -2.92 -5.41 -35.46
CA SER A 192 -3.40 -5.72 -36.80
C SER A 192 -3.64 -4.38 -37.53
N GLY A 193 -2.96 -4.18 -38.65
CA GLY A 193 -2.86 -2.92 -39.36
C GLY A 193 -4.19 -2.24 -39.74
N GLU A 194 -5.27 -3.00 -39.78
CA GLU A 194 -6.60 -2.49 -40.22
C GLU A 194 -7.41 -1.90 -39.04
N ARG A 195 -7.31 -2.44 -37.84
CA ARG A 195 -7.96 -1.87 -36.64
C ARG A 195 -7.29 -0.59 -36.12
N VAL A 196 -6.02 -0.42 -36.43
CA VAL A 196 -5.26 0.82 -36.09
C VAL A 196 -5.74 2.04 -36.93
N ARG A 197 -6.27 1.82 -38.14
CA ARG A 197 -6.82 2.91 -38.95
C ARG A 197 -8.09 3.52 -38.36
N GLN A 198 -9.01 2.73 -37.84
CA GLN A 198 -10.29 3.22 -37.31
C GLN A 198 -10.14 3.91 -35.93
N ALA A 199 -9.22 3.44 -35.06
CA ALA A 199 -8.94 4.09 -33.79
C ALA A 199 -8.15 5.41 -33.94
N GLY A 200 -7.37 5.57 -35.03
CA GLY A 200 -6.56 6.77 -35.28
C GLY A 200 -7.37 7.99 -35.73
N GLU A 201 -8.58 7.81 -36.32
CA GLU A 201 -9.42 8.91 -36.75
C GLU A 201 -10.12 9.64 -35.60
N ALA A 202 -10.37 8.97 -34.48
CA ALA A 202 -11.03 9.57 -33.32
C ALA A 202 -10.11 10.50 -32.49
N TYR A 203 -8.78 10.45 -32.68
CA TYR A 203 -7.81 11.26 -31.92
C TYR A 203 -7.06 12.31 -32.74
N ALA A 204 -7.56 12.65 -33.93
CA ALA A 204 -6.93 13.61 -34.86
C ALA A 204 -7.20 15.07 -34.48
N GLY A 205 -7.01 15.46 -33.22
CA GLY A 205 -7.40 16.79 -32.75
C GLY A 205 -6.37 17.53 -31.88
N SER A 206 -5.10 17.64 -32.30
CA SER A 206 -4.21 18.64 -31.71
C SER A 206 -3.29 19.23 -32.79
N PRO A 207 -3.35 20.57 -33.06
CA PRO A 207 -2.43 21.23 -33.96
C PRO A 207 -1.08 21.44 -33.28
N GLY A 208 0.02 20.99 -33.89
CA GLY A 208 1.32 21.42 -33.46
C GLY A 208 2.55 20.53 -33.65
N ALA A 209 2.44 19.25 -33.95
CA ALA A 209 3.62 18.42 -34.22
C ALA A 209 3.81 18.20 -35.71
N ARG A 210 4.88 18.79 -36.30
CA ARG A 210 5.38 18.42 -37.63
C ARG A 210 6.02 17.02 -37.48
N GLY A 211 5.32 15.98 -37.98
CA GLY A 211 5.82 14.61 -38.07
C GLY A 211 6.91 14.42 -39.14
N GLU A 212 7.27 13.17 -39.44
CA GLU A 212 8.20 12.86 -40.53
C GLU A 212 7.67 13.34 -41.90
N TYR A 213 8.60 13.83 -42.73
CA TYR A 213 8.27 14.28 -44.08
C TYR A 213 7.80 13.08 -44.94
N ARG A 214 6.56 13.11 -45.41
CA ARG A 214 5.94 12.07 -46.24
C ARG A 214 6.12 12.31 -47.74
N GLY A 215 5.99 13.58 -48.15
CA GLY A 215 6.04 13.92 -49.55
C GLY A 215 5.49 15.32 -49.89
N LEU A 216 5.22 15.54 -51.14
CA LEU A 216 4.62 16.76 -51.67
C LEU A 216 3.24 16.42 -52.27
N ARG A 217 2.23 17.28 -51.99
CA ARG A 217 0.90 17.17 -52.57
C ARG A 217 0.40 18.53 -53.09
N PRO A 218 -0.56 18.58 -54.02
CA PRO A 218 -1.19 19.83 -54.39
C PRO A 218 -1.86 20.52 -53.19
N TYR A 219 -1.78 21.83 -53.15
CA TYR A 219 -2.44 22.68 -52.16
C TYR A 219 -3.96 22.51 -52.22
N ARG A 220 -4.59 22.50 -51.06
CA ARG A 220 -6.04 22.51 -50.90
C ARG A 220 -6.46 23.70 -50.03
N PRO A 221 -7.64 24.33 -50.29
CA PRO A 221 -8.16 25.38 -49.43
C PRO A 221 -8.21 24.91 -47.96
N GLY A 222 -7.55 25.68 -47.06
CA GLY A 222 -7.41 25.33 -45.63
C GLY A 222 -6.02 24.80 -45.22
N ASP A 223 -5.12 24.59 -46.19
CA ASP A 223 -3.72 24.24 -45.87
C ASP A 223 -2.94 25.46 -45.36
N ASP A 224 -2.00 25.24 -44.39
CA ASP A 224 -1.16 26.31 -43.88
C ASP A 224 -0.19 26.83 -44.99
N PRO A 225 -0.20 28.12 -45.30
CA PRO A 225 0.72 28.71 -46.30
C PRO A 225 2.21 28.51 -45.95
N ARG A 226 2.55 28.29 -44.68
CA ARG A 226 3.90 28.02 -44.23
C ARG A 226 4.47 26.68 -44.68
N ASP A 227 3.60 25.74 -45.02
CA ASP A 227 3.98 24.42 -45.50
C ASP A 227 4.12 24.35 -47.03
N VAL A 228 3.90 25.48 -47.75
CA VAL A 228 4.09 25.54 -49.20
C VAL A 228 5.57 25.37 -49.54
N HIS A 229 5.85 24.42 -50.46
CA HIS A 229 7.19 24.16 -50.96
C HIS A 229 7.43 25.01 -52.20
N TRP A 230 7.81 26.27 -52.00
CA TRP A 230 7.96 27.28 -53.03
C TRP A 230 8.81 26.88 -54.23
N ARG A 231 9.90 26.11 -53.99
CA ARG A 231 10.79 25.65 -55.05
C ARG A 231 10.09 24.69 -56.03
N THR A 232 9.26 23.78 -55.53
CA THR A 232 8.49 22.87 -56.38
C THR A 232 7.32 23.60 -57.01
N THR A 233 6.62 24.47 -56.28
CA THR A 233 5.54 25.33 -56.76
C THR A 233 5.98 26.13 -57.99
N ALA A 234 7.17 26.76 -57.95
CA ALA A 234 7.73 27.53 -59.08
C ALA A 234 8.01 26.66 -60.31
N ARG A 235 8.32 25.38 -60.12
CA ARG A 235 8.64 24.45 -61.23
C ARG A 235 7.40 23.82 -61.86
N VAL A 236 6.35 23.60 -61.07
CA VAL A 236 5.13 22.88 -61.53
C VAL A 236 4.00 23.81 -61.87
N GLY A 237 4.11 25.11 -61.53
CA GLY A 237 3.13 26.16 -61.90
C GLY A 237 1.86 26.18 -61.02
N HIS A 238 1.74 25.36 -60.04
CA HIS A 238 0.64 25.36 -59.06
C HIS A 238 1.15 25.14 -57.64
N PRO A 239 0.45 25.65 -56.59
CA PRO A 239 0.90 25.54 -55.21
C PRO A 239 0.98 24.07 -54.75
N VAL A 240 2.12 23.71 -54.14
CA VAL A 240 2.41 22.38 -53.61
C VAL A 240 2.83 22.53 -52.16
N VAL A 241 2.22 21.74 -51.28
CA VAL A 241 2.50 21.74 -49.85
C VAL A 241 3.27 20.49 -49.40
N ARG A 242 4.08 20.68 -48.40
CA ARG A 242 4.75 19.55 -47.73
C ARG A 242 3.73 18.79 -46.90
N GLU A 243 3.60 17.50 -47.13
CA GLU A 243 2.80 16.60 -46.34
C GLU A 243 3.71 15.92 -45.32
N TYR A 244 3.35 16.06 -44.06
CA TYR A 244 4.05 15.39 -42.96
C TYR A 244 3.20 14.23 -42.50
N GLU A 245 3.83 13.09 -42.23
CA GLU A 245 3.16 11.98 -41.57
C GLU A 245 2.96 12.40 -40.13
N ARG A 246 1.71 12.49 -39.68
CA ARG A 246 1.41 12.73 -38.28
C ARG A 246 1.92 11.55 -37.51
N ASP A 247 2.80 11.83 -36.56
CA ASP A 247 3.26 10.84 -35.62
C ASP A 247 2.02 10.33 -34.84
N ARG A 248 1.51 9.18 -35.29
CA ARG A 248 0.37 8.54 -34.63
C ARG A 248 0.89 7.98 -33.34
N SER A 249 0.85 8.76 -32.27
CA SER A 249 1.10 8.26 -30.94
C SER A 249 0.18 7.04 -30.73
N ARG A 250 0.77 5.85 -30.88
CA ARG A 250 0.07 4.58 -30.68
C ARG A 250 -0.32 4.50 -29.22
N ALA A 251 -1.57 4.76 -28.92
CA ALA A 251 -2.10 4.60 -27.58
C ALA A 251 -2.74 3.21 -27.46
N LEU A 252 -2.25 2.44 -26.52
CA LEU A 252 -2.81 1.15 -26.16
C LEU A 252 -4.01 1.36 -25.22
N TRP A 253 -5.17 0.85 -25.61
CA TRP A 253 -6.32 0.76 -24.73
C TRP A 253 -6.51 -0.66 -24.21
N LEU A 254 -6.53 -0.80 -22.89
CA LEU A 254 -6.89 -2.03 -22.19
C LEU A 254 -8.36 -1.91 -21.80
N CYS A 255 -9.21 -2.78 -22.33
CA CYS A 255 -10.62 -2.85 -21.97
C CYS A 255 -10.84 -4.13 -21.15
N LEU A 256 -11.26 -3.97 -19.91
CA LEU A 256 -11.40 -5.07 -18.95
C LEU A 256 -12.87 -5.20 -18.53
N ASP A 257 -13.46 -6.34 -18.83
CA ASP A 257 -14.79 -6.72 -18.33
C ASP A 257 -14.63 -7.69 -17.15
N LEU A 258 -15.02 -7.24 -15.96
CA LEU A 258 -14.91 -7.99 -14.71
C LEU A 258 -16.24 -8.59 -14.25
N ARG A 259 -17.27 -8.61 -15.10
CA ARG A 259 -18.59 -9.21 -14.79
C ARG A 259 -18.60 -10.73 -14.90
N ALA A 260 -17.46 -11.36 -15.16
CA ALA A 260 -17.36 -12.80 -15.22
C ALA A 260 -17.77 -13.43 -13.86
N PRO A 261 -18.54 -14.50 -13.85
CA PRO A 261 -18.98 -15.17 -12.63
C PRO A 261 -17.85 -15.91 -11.90
N ASP A 262 -16.74 -16.15 -12.57
CA ASP A 262 -15.56 -16.84 -12.04
C ASP A 262 -14.52 -15.81 -11.56
N GLY A 263 -14.33 -15.78 -10.23
CA GLY A 263 -13.39 -14.85 -9.60
C GLY A 263 -11.93 -15.09 -9.98
N ASP A 264 -11.55 -16.33 -10.29
CA ASP A 264 -10.17 -16.65 -10.67
C ASP A 264 -9.86 -16.17 -12.10
N LEU A 265 -10.83 -16.25 -13.02
CA LEU A 265 -10.69 -15.69 -14.37
C LEU A 265 -10.61 -14.14 -14.33
N ALA A 266 -11.34 -13.49 -13.43
CA ALA A 266 -11.28 -12.05 -13.26
C ALA A 266 -9.90 -11.61 -12.72
N GLU A 267 -9.35 -12.34 -11.76
CA GLU A 267 -8.00 -12.09 -11.23
C GLU A 267 -6.92 -12.29 -12.31
N ASP A 268 -7.01 -13.36 -13.09
CA ASP A 268 -6.12 -13.62 -14.23
C ASP A 268 -6.17 -12.48 -15.27
N ALA A 269 -7.37 -12.00 -15.61
CA ALA A 269 -7.55 -10.89 -16.55
C ALA A 269 -6.92 -9.59 -16.04
N VAL A 270 -7.03 -9.34 -14.74
CA VAL A 270 -6.41 -8.16 -14.11
C VAL A 270 -4.88 -8.25 -14.11
N GLU A 271 -4.31 -9.42 -13.77
CA GLU A 271 -2.86 -9.62 -13.83
C GLU A 271 -2.33 -9.48 -15.26
N ILE A 272 -3.04 -10.02 -16.26
CA ILE A 272 -2.70 -9.87 -17.68
C ILE A 272 -2.73 -8.38 -18.07
N ALA A 273 -3.78 -7.64 -17.68
CA ALA A 273 -3.88 -6.22 -17.97
C ALA A 273 -2.73 -5.42 -17.34
N ALA A 274 -2.36 -5.72 -16.09
CA ALA A 274 -1.22 -5.11 -15.41
C ALA A 274 0.11 -5.42 -16.12
N ALA A 275 0.30 -6.66 -16.55
CA ALA A 275 1.51 -7.09 -17.26
C ALA A 275 1.62 -6.44 -18.65
N VAL A 276 0.52 -6.32 -19.40
CA VAL A 276 0.49 -5.62 -20.70
C VAL A 276 0.76 -4.13 -20.54
N ALA A 277 0.20 -3.48 -19.50
CA ALA A 277 0.50 -2.09 -19.16
C ALA A 277 1.98 -1.89 -18.82
N SER A 278 2.58 -2.82 -18.05
CA SER A 278 4.00 -2.83 -17.71
C SER A 278 4.88 -2.97 -18.96
N ALA A 279 4.50 -3.84 -19.91
CA ALA A 279 5.19 -4.01 -21.16
C ALA A 279 5.10 -2.74 -22.05
N ALA A 280 3.93 -2.09 -22.11
CA ALA A 280 3.74 -0.82 -22.82
C ALA A 280 4.59 0.30 -22.22
N LEU A 281 4.68 0.39 -20.87
CA LEU A 281 5.54 1.33 -20.18
C LEU A 281 7.02 1.14 -20.57
N LYS A 282 7.51 -0.11 -20.58
CA LYS A 282 8.91 -0.42 -20.97
C LYS A 282 9.23 -0.02 -22.40
N ARG A 283 8.24 -0.01 -23.30
CA ARG A 283 8.39 0.46 -24.69
C ARG A 283 8.21 1.97 -24.85
N GLY A 284 7.88 2.70 -23.80
CA GLY A 284 7.60 4.14 -23.86
C GLY A 284 6.26 4.46 -24.56
N GLU A 285 5.36 3.49 -24.71
CA GLU A 285 4.06 3.67 -25.35
C GLU A 285 3.06 4.32 -24.39
N ALA A 286 2.15 5.12 -24.93
CA ALA A 286 1.01 5.61 -24.17
C ALA A 286 -0.03 4.50 -24.01
N PHE A 287 -0.53 4.30 -22.79
CA PHE A 287 -1.54 3.28 -22.47
C PHE A 287 -2.62 3.82 -21.54
N GLY A 288 -3.83 3.31 -21.71
CA GLY A 288 -5.00 3.61 -20.90
C GLY A 288 -5.74 2.34 -20.51
N LEU A 289 -6.62 2.46 -19.53
CA LEU A 289 -7.44 1.36 -19.03
C LEU A 289 -8.89 1.81 -18.95
N ALA A 290 -9.81 0.97 -19.39
CA ALA A 290 -11.24 1.13 -19.22
C ALA A 290 -11.80 -0.15 -18.55
N THR A 291 -12.54 0.05 -17.47
CA THR A 291 -13.39 -0.97 -16.82
C THR A 291 -14.85 -0.54 -16.98
N GLN A 292 -15.80 -1.28 -16.42
CA GLN A 292 -17.21 -0.89 -16.43
C GLN A 292 -17.45 0.43 -15.69
N ASP A 293 -16.74 0.61 -14.56
CA ASP A 293 -17.05 1.68 -13.59
C ASP A 293 -16.10 2.87 -13.70
N ALA A 294 -14.92 2.67 -14.31
CA ALA A 294 -13.89 3.70 -14.34
C ALA A 294 -13.00 3.64 -15.60
N ARG A 295 -12.36 4.79 -15.90
CA ARG A 295 -11.56 4.94 -17.09
C ARG A 295 -10.34 5.83 -16.83
N VAL A 296 -9.16 5.34 -17.19
CA VAL A 296 -7.91 6.09 -17.22
C VAL A 296 -7.52 6.34 -18.67
N ARG A 297 -7.48 7.62 -19.08
CA ARG A 297 -7.10 8.01 -20.44
C ARG A 297 -5.64 7.63 -20.72
N PRO A 298 -5.28 7.31 -21.98
CA PRO A 298 -3.92 6.99 -22.34
C PRO A 298 -2.95 8.13 -22.04
N ALA A 299 -1.85 7.77 -21.38
CA ALA A 299 -0.69 8.62 -21.16
C ALA A 299 0.55 7.73 -21.03
N GLY A 300 1.73 8.31 -21.07
CA GLY A 300 3.00 7.60 -20.87
C GLY A 300 3.57 7.81 -19.47
N GLY A 301 4.58 6.99 -19.13
CA GLY A 301 5.40 7.19 -17.94
C GLY A 301 4.91 6.48 -16.67
N ALA A 302 5.75 6.52 -15.63
CA ALA A 302 5.54 5.80 -14.37
C ALA A 302 4.27 6.24 -13.63
N ALA A 303 3.94 7.54 -13.64
CA ALA A 303 2.73 8.06 -13.01
C ALA A 303 1.44 7.50 -13.64
N GLN A 304 1.48 7.20 -14.93
CA GLN A 304 0.36 6.55 -15.62
C GLN A 304 0.21 5.09 -15.16
N MET A 305 1.33 4.37 -15.02
CA MET A 305 1.32 3.00 -14.51
C MET A 305 0.72 2.93 -13.11
N GLU A 306 1.08 3.87 -12.23
CA GLU A 306 0.50 3.94 -10.89
C GLU A 306 -1.03 4.13 -10.92
N ARG A 307 -1.54 5.03 -11.79
CA ARG A 307 -3.00 5.23 -11.94
C ARG A 307 -3.71 3.98 -12.43
N VAL A 308 -3.10 3.27 -13.38
CA VAL A 308 -3.66 2.02 -13.91
C VAL A 308 -3.67 0.94 -12.84
N LEU A 309 -2.57 0.77 -12.09
CA LEU A 309 -2.49 -0.20 -11.01
C LEU A 309 -3.44 0.13 -9.85
N ASP A 310 -3.59 1.42 -9.49
CA ASP A 310 -4.54 1.87 -8.48
C ASP A 310 -5.98 1.55 -8.90
N LEU A 311 -6.34 1.74 -10.18
CA LEU A 311 -7.64 1.35 -10.70
C LEU A 311 -7.83 -0.16 -10.65
N LEU A 312 -6.84 -0.93 -11.11
CA LEU A 312 -6.88 -2.40 -11.08
C LEU A 312 -6.96 -2.96 -9.66
N ALA A 313 -6.37 -2.30 -8.67
CA ALA A 313 -6.48 -2.71 -7.27
C ALA A 313 -7.89 -2.49 -6.69
N ARG A 314 -8.66 -1.56 -7.25
CA ARG A 314 -10.02 -1.21 -6.78
C ARG A 314 -11.14 -1.88 -7.56
N ALA A 315 -10.82 -2.43 -8.71
CA ALA A 315 -11.76 -3.05 -9.67
C ALA A 315 -12.23 -4.48 -9.27
#